data_d1c166fd5ee1f0293ccd7c581533cd9d
#
_entry.id   d1c166fd5ee1f0293ccd7c581533cd9d
#
_cell.length_a   1.000
_cell.length_b   1.000
_cell.length_c   1.000
_cell.angle_alpha   90.00
_cell.angle_beta   90.00
_cell.angle_gamma   90.00
#
_symmetry.space_group_name_H-M   'P 1'
#
loop_
_entity.id
_entity.type
_entity.pdbx_description
1 polymer ?
#
loop_
_entity_poly.entity_id
_entity_poly.type
_entity_poly.pdbx_seq_one_letter_code
_entity_poly.pdbx_strand_id
1 'polypeptide(L)'
;LVTVFKQVVLYNVFYEFFTVCTSIVAENEKGQILHARNMDFGLFLGWNKTTSTWSMTEVLRKNVVELEWRRGNKTVFHSVNFAGYIGVLTGYHPGLMSFTINERFNINGGFIGLFEWLILGNRDLKWVGFLGRDVFEKELSFDQTTKMLATAKLIAPAYFIVGGTKLGEGVVITKARGSTKANLSTMKNNRHANWYVLQTNYDNWTEPPFFDDRRTPGHVCMHQVGQKNISFETLFKVLSTQPVLNKLTAYTTLMNINEGRMETYLQRCVGDCSPW
;
A
#
# COMPACT_ATOMS: atom_id res chain seq x y z
N LEU A 1 21.08 -5.51 -24.77
CA LEU A 1 20.54 -4.19 -24.37
C LEU A 1 19.02 -4.15 -24.54
N VAL A 2 18.45 -4.44 -25.73
CA VAL A 2 17.00 -4.40 -25.99
C VAL A 2 16.22 -5.38 -25.07
N THR A 3 16.74 -6.57 -24.80
CA THR A 3 16.11 -7.57 -23.93
C THR A 3 16.06 -7.09 -22.47
N VAL A 4 17.16 -6.52 -21.98
CA VAL A 4 17.24 -5.96 -20.61
C VAL A 4 16.28 -4.78 -20.46
N PHE A 5 16.22 -3.89 -21.44
CA PHE A 5 15.29 -2.74 -21.43
C PHE A 5 13.83 -3.20 -21.35
N LYS A 6 13.43 -4.19 -22.17
CA LYS A 6 12.07 -4.77 -22.12
C LYS A 6 11.75 -5.36 -20.74
N GLN A 7 12.70 -6.08 -20.12
CA GLN A 7 12.54 -6.65 -18.80
C GLN A 7 12.33 -5.57 -17.71
N VAL A 8 13.14 -4.49 -17.75
CA VAL A 8 12.99 -3.37 -16.81
C VAL A 8 11.63 -2.69 -16.96
N VAL A 9 11.17 -2.46 -18.21
CA VAL A 9 9.84 -1.88 -18.45
C VAL A 9 8.75 -2.81 -17.89
N LEU A 10 8.80 -4.12 -18.22
CA LEU A 10 7.84 -5.11 -17.73
C LEU A 10 7.78 -5.14 -16.20
N TYR A 11 8.94 -5.11 -15.55
CA TYR A 11 9.05 -5.09 -14.09
C TYR A 11 8.36 -3.87 -13.47
N ASN A 12 8.44 -2.71 -14.12
CA ASN A 12 7.84 -1.47 -13.64
C ASN A 12 6.32 -1.35 -13.88
N VAL A 13 5.73 -2.18 -14.73
CA VAL A 13 4.28 -2.23 -14.97
C VAL A 13 3.59 -3.41 -14.31
N PHE A 14 4.37 -4.37 -13.80
CA PHE A 14 3.87 -5.66 -13.29
C PHE A 14 3.09 -5.55 -11.97
N TYR A 15 3.36 -4.50 -11.18
CA TYR A 15 2.69 -4.27 -9.89
C TYR A 15 1.17 -4.22 -9.99
N GLU A 16 0.64 -3.73 -11.11
CA GLU A 16 -0.79 -3.51 -11.31
C GLU A 16 -1.64 -4.82 -11.29
N PHE A 17 -1.03 -6.01 -11.07
CA PHE A 17 -1.70 -7.27 -11.35
C PHE A 17 -1.65 -8.34 -10.24
N PHE A 18 -0.76 -8.27 -9.24
CA PHE A 18 -0.48 -9.42 -8.37
C PHE A 18 -0.15 -9.07 -6.91
N THR A 19 -0.79 -8.07 -6.35
CA THR A 19 -0.50 -7.64 -4.98
C THR A 19 -1.67 -7.87 -4.04
N VAL A 20 -1.36 -8.32 -2.85
CA VAL A 20 -2.27 -8.38 -1.70
C VAL A 20 -1.62 -7.54 -0.60
N CYS A 21 -2.38 -6.72 0.09
CA CYS A 21 -1.79 -5.77 1.04
C CYS A 21 -2.71 -5.54 2.24
N THR A 22 -2.12 -5.09 3.34
CA THR A 22 -2.85 -4.51 4.48
C THR A 22 -2.20 -3.20 4.85
N SER A 23 -2.96 -2.12 4.93
CA SER A 23 -2.48 -0.79 5.33
C SER A 23 -3.33 -0.22 6.45
N ILE A 24 -2.70 0.43 7.42
CA ILE A 24 -3.33 1.04 8.59
C ILE A 24 -2.78 2.46 8.75
N VAL A 25 -3.66 3.45 8.85
CA VAL A 25 -3.31 4.79 9.34
C VAL A 25 -4.02 4.98 10.66
N ALA A 26 -3.29 5.25 11.72
CA ALA A 26 -3.82 5.38 13.07
C ALA A 26 -3.29 6.63 13.77
N GLU A 27 -4.15 7.24 14.56
CA GLU A 27 -3.85 8.39 15.40
C GLU A 27 -3.71 7.92 16.86
N ASN A 28 -2.62 8.28 17.52
CA ASN A 28 -2.44 8.02 18.94
C ASN A 28 -3.05 9.15 19.80
N GLU A 29 -3.11 8.98 21.12
CA GLU A 29 -3.65 9.99 22.04
C GLU A 29 -2.87 11.32 22.06
N LYS A 30 -1.62 11.31 21.56
CA LYS A 30 -0.80 12.53 21.42
C LYS A 30 -1.09 13.28 20.11
N GLY A 31 -2.02 12.77 19.29
CA GLY A 31 -2.36 13.35 17.99
C GLY A 31 -1.34 13.09 16.89
N GLN A 32 -0.41 12.16 17.10
CA GLN A 32 0.54 11.78 16.05
C GLN A 32 -0.13 10.75 15.13
N ILE A 33 0.10 10.89 13.83
CA ILE A 33 -0.37 9.95 12.82
C ILE A 33 0.74 8.94 12.51
N LEU A 34 0.45 7.68 12.72
CA LEU A 34 1.30 6.57 12.35
C LEU A 34 0.69 5.82 11.18
N HIS A 35 1.51 5.46 10.20
CA HIS A 35 1.08 4.69 9.03
C HIS A 35 1.89 3.40 8.98
N ALA A 36 1.21 2.27 8.85
CA ALA A 36 1.84 0.95 8.83
C ALA A 36 1.24 0.08 7.72
N ARG A 37 2.06 -0.79 7.11
CA ARG A 37 1.57 -1.71 6.10
C ARG A 37 2.34 -3.01 6.03
N ASN A 38 1.65 -4.09 5.58
CA ASN A 38 2.24 -5.26 4.95
C ASN A 38 2.13 -5.15 3.44
N MET A 39 3.24 -5.35 2.73
CA MET A 39 3.27 -5.57 1.29
C MET A 39 3.31 -7.07 1.03
N ASP A 40 2.22 -7.59 0.52
CA ASP A 40 2.10 -9.00 0.16
C ASP A 40 2.12 -9.10 -1.37
N PHE A 41 3.02 -9.91 -1.93
CA PHE A 41 3.22 -9.99 -3.38
C PHE A 41 3.61 -11.39 -3.81
N GLY A 42 3.13 -11.81 -4.99
CA GLY A 42 3.57 -13.04 -5.62
C GLY A 42 2.56 -14.18 -5.62
N LEU A 43 1.28 -13.89 -5.32
CA LEU A 43 0.20 -14.87 -5.39
C LEU A 43 0.16 -15.53 -6.79
N PHE A 44 0.07 -16.86 -6.82
CA PHE A 44 0.12 -17.71 -8.02
C PHE A 44 1.43 -17.66 -8.83
N LEU A 45 2.48 -17.00 -8.32
CA LEU A 45 3.76 -16.85 -9.02
C LEU A 45 4.82 -17.83 -8.49
N GLY A 46 4.60 -19.12 -8.73
CA GLY A 46 5.51 -20.22 -8.44
C GLY A 46 5.46 -20.67 -6.98
N TRP A 47 4.86 -21.84 -6.75
CA TRP A 47 4.86 -22.50 -5.45
C TRP A 47 6.01 -23.49 -5.32
N ASN A 48 6.88 -23.30 -4.33
CA ASN A 48 7.93 -24.26 -3.98
C ASN A 48 7.40 -25.25 -2.93
N LYS A 49 7.15 -26.49 -3.36
CA LYS A 49 6.62 -27.57 -2.48
C LYS A 49 7.57 -27.96 -1.36
N THR A 50 8.89 -27.87 -1.59
CA THR A 50 9.92 -28.28 -0.61
C THR A 50 9.97 -27.32 0.57
N THR A 51 9.88 -26.03 0.32
CA THR A 51 9.97 -24.99 1.34
C THR A 51 8.60 -24.44 1.76
N SER A 52 7.52 -24.88 1.10
CA SER A 52 6.16 -24.35 1.30
C SER A 52 6.10 -22.83 1.22
N THR A 53 6.75 -22.27 0.20
CA THR A 53 6.85 -20.81 -0.01
C THR A 53 6.53 -20.41 -1.44
N TRP A 54 6.14 -19.16 -1.63
CA TRP A 54 5.96 -18.55 -2.94
C TRP A 54 7.29 -18.06 -3.50
N SER A 55 7.75 -18.63 -4.61
CA SER A 55 9.07 -18.35 -5.18
C SER A 55 9.27 -16.87 -5.51
N MET A 56 8.26 -16.21 -6.09
CA MET A 56 8.35 -14.79 -6.41
C MET A 56 8.46 -13.93 -5.14
N THR A 57 7.69 -14.24 -4.09
CA THR A 57 7.79 -13.51 -2.81
C THR A 57 9.19 -13.60 -2.21
N GLU A 58 9.81 -14.81 -2.25
CA GLU A 58 11.17 -14.98 -1.74
C GLU A 58 12.22 -14.20 -2.53
N VAL A 59 12.04 -14.10 -3.86
CA VAL A 59 12.90 -13.27 -4.71
C VAL A 59 12.72 -11.79 -4.39
N LEU A 60 11.47 -11.32 -4.33
CA LEU A 60 11.17 -9.91 -4.08
C LEU A 60 11.63 -9.47 -2.69
N ARG A 61 11.45 -10.32 -1.65
CA ARG A 61 11.89 -10.02 -0.29
C ARG A 61 13.39 -9.69 -0.21
N LYS A 62 14.22 -10.38 -1.02
CA LYS A 62 15.66 -10.10 -1.11
C LYS A 62 16.00 -8.80 -1.83
N ASN A 63 15.06 -8.24 -2.56
CA ASN A 63 15.22 -7.02 -3.37
C ASN A 63 14.50 -5.82 -2.78
N VAL A 64 14.01 -5.91 -1.53
CA VAL A 64 13.43 -4.77 -0.81
C VAL A 64 14.54 -3.79 -0.47
N VAL A 65 14.33 -2.52 -0.80
CA VAL A 65 15.27 -1.42 -0.54
C VAL A 65 14.53 -0.21 0.00
N GLU A 66 15.14 0.49 0.93
CA GLU A 66 14.72 1.83 1.34
C GLU A 66 15.44 2.86 0.46
N LEU A 67 14.69 3.80 -0.09
CA LEU A 67 15.19 4.83 -0.99
C LEU A 67 14.96 6.21 -0.39
N GLU A 68 16.01 7.02 -0.41
CA GLU A 68 15.94 8.45 -0.19
C GLU A 68 15.96 9.14 -1.56
N TRP A 69 14.88 9.86 -1.88
CA TRP A 69 14.75 10.58 -3.14
C TRP A 69 15.22 12.02 -2.97
N ARG A 70 16.15 12.42 -3.80
CA ARG A 70 16.78 13.73 -3.70
C ARG A 70 16.59 14.57 -4.97
N ARG A 71 16.47 15.88 -4.77
CA ARG A 71 16.54 16.88 -5.84
C ARG A 71 17.72 17.80 -5.53
N GLY A 72 18.83 17.59 -6.22
CA GLY A 72 20.13 18.16 -5.81
C GLY A 72 20.54 17.62 -4.45
N ASN A 73 20.83 18.51 -3.51
CA ASN A 73 21.24 18.16 -2.13
C ASN A 73 20.07 18.06 -1.14
N LYS A 74 18.83 18.32 -1.59
CA LYS A 74 17.63 18.27 -0.73
C LYS A 74 16.97 16.90 -0.83
N THR A 75 16.74 16.24 0.29
CA THR A 75 15.85 15.08 0.39
C THR A 75 14.40 15.53 0.18
N VAL A 76 13.70 14.92 -0.78
CA VAL A 76 12.31 15.23 -1.07
C VAL A 76 11.39 14.27 -0.32
N PHE A 77 11.62 12.97 -0.44
CA PHE A 77 10.82 11.96 0.24
C PHE A 77 11.58 10.64 0.42
N HIS A 78 11.02 9.75 1.21
CA HIS A 78 11.51 8.38 1.42
C HIS A 78 10.49 7.37 0.94
N SER A 79 10.95 6.23 0.44
CA SER A 79 10.08 5.12 0.03
C SER A 79 10.69 3.75 0.29
N VAL A 80 9.83 2.73 0.39
CA VAL A 80 10.24 1.34 0.33
C VAL A 80 9.85 0.78 -1.02
N ASN A 81 10.83 0.28 -1.75
CA ASN A 81 10.67 -0.21 -3.11
C ASN A 81 11.28 -1.61 -3.26
N PHE A 82 10.98 -2.25 -4.37
CA PHE A 82 11.80 -3.36 -4.88
C PHE A 82 12.88 -2.78 -5.80
N ALA A 83 14.13 -3.27 -5.67
CA ALA A 83 15.24 -2.78 -6.47
C ALA A 83 14.93 -2.83 -7.98
N GLY A 84 15.05 -1.69 -8.66
CA GLY A 84 14.69 -1.52 -10.08
C GLY A 84 13.25 -1.06 -10.36
N TYR A 85 12.38 -1.03 -9.36
CA TYR A 85 11.06 -0.41 -9.47
C TYR A 85 11.13 1.09 -9.18
N ILE A 86 10.68 1.93 -10.10
CA ILE A 86 10.81 3.40 -10.02
C ILE A 86 9.50 4.13 -9.69
N GLY A 87 8.37 3.42 -9.61
CA GLY A 87 7.15 3.95 -9.01
C GLY A 87 7.25 3.99 -7.47
N VAL A 88 6.23 4.48 -6.79
CA VAL A 88 6.16 4.49 -5.32
C VAL A 88 4.87 3.83 -4.86
N LEU A 89 5.00 2.79 -4.02
CA LEU A 89 3.91 2.01 -3.47
C LEU A 89 3.76 2.23 -1.95
N THR A 90 4.85 2.62 -1.32
CA THR A 90 4.99 2.85 0.12
C THR A 90 5.98 3.96 0.32
N GLY A 91 5.62 5.02 1.00
CA GLY A 91 6.54 6.10 1.28
C GLY A 91 5.96 7.19 2.16
N TYR A 92 6.81 8.13 2.53
CA TYR A 92 6.41 9.31 3.24
C TYR A 92 7.28 10.52 2.87
N HIS A 93 6.68 11.69 2.96
CA HIS A 93 7.36 12.97 2.93
C HIS A 93 7.39 13.52 4.35
N PRO A 94 8.57 13.73 4.96
CA PRO A 94 8.67 14.28 6.32
C PRO A 94 7.88 15.58 6.46
N GLY A 95 7.00 15.64 7.47
CA GLY A 95 6.21 16.83 7.77
C GLY A 95 5.05 17.14 6.80
N LEU A 96 4.78 16.31 5.80
CA LEU A 96 3.64 16.51 4.88
C LEU A 96 2.64 15.35 4.93
N MET A 97 3.05 14.15 4.51
CA MET A 97 2.13 13.02 4.43
C MET A 97 2.86 11.67 4.27
N SER A 98 2.15 10.58 4.56
CA SER A 98 2.51 9.22 4.21
C SER A 98 1.51 8.63 3.23
N PHE A 99 1.94 7.63 2.48
CA PHE A 99 1.17 7.07 1.39
C PHE A 99 1.46 5.59 1.19
N THR A 100 0.40 4.79 1.03
CA THR A 100 0.49 3.42 0.55
C THR A 100 -0.58 3.13 -0.49
N ILE A 101 -0.30 2.13 -1.35
CA ILE A 101 -1.22 1.65 -2.37
C ILE A 101 -1.55 0.20 -2.08
N ASN A 102 -2.84 -0.15 -2.09
CA ASN A 102 -3.31 -1.52 -2.11
C ASN A 102 -4.06 -1.78 -3.43
N GLU A 103 -3.84 -2.93 -4.04
CA GLU A 103 -4.62 -3.35 -5.20
C GLU A 103 -6.09 -3.54 -4.81
N ARG A 104 -7.00 -3.11 -5.69
CA ARG A 104 -8.43 -3.34 -5.55
C ARG A 104 -8.86 -4.44 -6.50
N PHE A 105 -9.18 -5.61 -5.97
CA PHE A 105 -9.66 -6.72 -6.80
C PHE A 105 -11.01 -6.40 -7.42
N ASN A 106 -11.03 -6.36 -8.76
CA ASN A 106 -12.23 -6.10 -9.53
C ASN A 106 -12.09 -6.78 -10.90
N ILE A 107 -13.20 -7.34 -11.42
CA ILE A 107 -13.27 -7.92 -12.76
C ILE A 107 -12.83 -6.91 -13.84
N ASN A 108 -13.16 -5.62 -13.63
CA ASN A 108 -12.73 -4.53 -14.50
C ASN A 108 -11.33 -4.03 -14.13
N GLY A 109 -10.36 -4.95 -14.04
CA GLY A 109 -9.03 -4.74 -13.51
C GLY A 109 -8.01 -4.18 -14.51
N GLY A 110 -6.75 -4.20 -14.09
CA GLY A 110 -5.63 -3.60 -14.81
C GLY A 110 -5.36 -4.16 -16.20
N PHE A 111 -5.66 -5.44 -16.46
CA PHE A 111 -5.51 -6.05 -17.80
C PHE A 111 -6.34 -5.33 -18.86
N ILE A 112 -7.56 -4.93 -18.54
CA ILE A 112 -8.42 -4.15 -19.45
C ILE A 112 -7.83 -2.76 -19.66
N GLY A 113 -7.37 -2.11 -18.57
CA GLY A 113 -6.73 -0.80 -18.68
C GLY A 113 -5.43 -0.85 -19.47
N LEU A 114 -4.64 -1.89 -19.31
CA LEU A 114 -3.43 -2.11 -20.12
C LEU A 114 -3.75 -2.24 -21.61
N PHE A 115 -4.78 -3.00 -21.95
CA PHE A 115 -5.27 -3.14 -23.33
C PHE A 115 -5.71 -1.78 -23.89
N GLU A 116 -6.53 -1.03 -23.16
CA GLU A 116 -6.97 0.32 -23.56
C GLU A 116 -5.78 1.26 -23.75
N TRP A 117 -4.82 1.21 -22.84
CA TRP A 117 -3.64 2.06 -22.88
C TRP A 117 -2.73 1.73 -24.05
N LEU A 118 -2.43 0.42 -24.30
CA LEU A 118 -1.53 -0.04 -25.37
C LEU A 118 -2.17 0.01 -26.76
N ILE A 119 -3.39 -0.51 -26.88
CA ILE A 119 -4.03 -0.80 -28.18
C ILE A 119 -4.94 0.35 -28.60
N LEU A 120 -5.78 0.86 -27.67
CA LEU A 120 -6.72 1.95 -27.98
C LEU A 120 -6.11 3.34 -27.81
N GLY A 121 -4.85 3.44 -27.35
CA GLY A 121 -4.14 4.71 -27.22
C GLY A 121 -4.65 5.63 -26.09
N ASN A 122 -5.38 5.11 -25.12
CA ASN A 122 -5.91 5.90 -24.00
C ASN A 122 -4.79 6.28 -23.01
N ARG A 123 -4.02 7.32 -23.34
CA ARG A 123 -2.85 7.79 -22.58
C ARG A 123 -3.21 8.67 -21.37
N ASP A 124 -4.48 9.00 -21.16
CA ASP A 124 -4.96 9.74 -19.99
C ASP A 124 -4.96 8.89 -18.72
N LEU A 125 -4.96 7.57 -18.86
CA LEU A 125 -4.89 6.64 -17.75
C LEU A 125 -3.51 6.64 -17.11
N LYS A 126 -3.46 6.88 -15.78
CA LYS A 126 -2.22 6.92 -15.00
C LYS A 126 -1.90 5.55 -14.44
N TRP A 127 -0.63 5.18 -14.49
CA TRP A 127 -0.09 4.04 -13.79
C TRP A 127 -0.06 4.33 -12.30
N VAL A 128 -0.57 3.41 -11.49
CA VAL A 128 -0.85 3.63 -10.06
C VAL A 128 0.42 3.98 -9.28
N GLY A 129 1.50 3.21 -9.48
CA GLY A 129 2.77 3.46 -8.80
C GLY A 129 3.48 4.74 -9.25
N PHE A 130 3.38 5.12 -10.54
CA PHE A 130 3.94 6.38 -11.02
C PHE A 130 3.13 7.59 -10.53
N LEU A 131 1.81 7.46 -10.40
CA LEU A 131 1.00 8.48 -9.77
C LEU A 131 1.38 8.69 -8.30
N GLY A 132 1.67 7.59 -7.56
CA GLY A 132 2.21 7.67 -6.20
C GLY A 132 3.51 8.45 -6.13
N ARG A 133 4.42 8.24 -7.08
CA ARG A 133 5.66 9.02 -7.19
C ARG A 133 5.39 10.50 -7.49
N ASP A 134 4.51 10.80 -8.45
CA ASP A 134 4.14 12.18 -8.80
C ASP A 134 3.62 12.98 -7.60
N VAL A 135 2.86 12.33 -6.71
CA VAL A 135 2.36 12.96 -5.47
C VAL A 135 3.49 13.45 -4.58
N PHE A 136 4.52 12.62 -4.39
CA PHE A 136 5.67 12.98 -3.57
C PHE A 136 6.56 14.04 -4.22
N GLU A 137 6.81 13.91 -5.52
CA GLU A 137 7.65 14.86 -6.27
C GLU A 137 7.07 16.28 -6.30
N LYS A 138 5.75 16.42 -6.14
CA LYS A 138 5.04 17.71 -6.09
C LYS A 138 4.99 18.31 -4.67
N GLU A 139 5.48 17.60 -3.66
CA GLU A 139 5.51 18.06 -2.26
C GLU A 139 4.13 18.55 -1.78
N LEU A 140 3.06 17.77 -2.04
CA LEU A 140 1.67 18.12 -1.77
C LEU A 140 1.32 17.93 -0.29
N SER A 141 0.43 18.77 0.23
CA SER A 141 -0.21 18.57 1.52
C SER A 141 -1.19 17.37 1.49
N PHE A 142 -1.65 16.93 2.67
CA PHE A 142 -2.65 15.86 2.80
C PHE A 142 -3.90 16.12 1.93
N ASP A 143 -4.48 17.34 2.00
CA ASP A 143 -5.69 17.68 1.24
C ASP A 143 -5.44 17.72 -0.28
N GLN A 144 -4.31 18.30 -0.69
CA GLN A 144 -3.93 18.36 -2.11
C GLN A 144 -3.68 16.96 -2.67
N THR A 145 -3.00 16.11 -1.90
CA THR A 145 -2.78 14.69 -2.23
C THR A 145 -4.09 13.95 -2.38
N THR A 146 -4.98 14.06 -1.40
CA THR A 146 -6.30 13.43 -1.40
C THR A 146 -7.10 13.86 -2.64
N LYS A 147 -7.13 15.16 -2.95
CA LYS A 147 -7.83 15.70 -4.13
C LYS A 147 -7.22 15.16 -5.43
N MET A 148 -5.90 15.20 -5.59
CA MET A 148 -5.22 14.71 -6.78
C MET A 148 -5.52 13.24 -7.04
N LEU A 149 -5.39 12.39 -6.01
CA LEU A 149 -5.64 10.95 -6.11
C LEU A 149 -7.12 10.64 -6.38
N ALA A 150 -8.04 11.37 -5.73
CA ALA A 150 -9.49 11.18 -5.90
C ALA A 150 -9.96 11.48 -7.33
N THR A 151 -9.32 12.42 -8.05
CA THR A 151 -9.71 12.82 -9.39
C THR A 151 -8.94 12.15 -10.52
N ALA A 152 -7.81 11.51 -10.24
CA ALA A 152 -6.98 10.85 -11.25
C ALA A 152 -7.72 9.69 -11.92
N LYS A 153 -7.60 9.55 -13.23
CA LYS A 153 -8.04 8.38 -13.99
C LYS A 153 -6.94 7.32 -13.94
N LEU A 154 -7.23 6.14 -13.45
CA LEU A 154 -6.26 5.07 -13.27
C LEU A 154 -6.38 4.02 -14.36
N ILE A 155 -5.25 3.37 -14.67
CA ILE A 155 -5.19 2.21 -15.55
C ILE A 155 -5.74 0.94 -14.86
N ALA A 156 -5.58 0.85 -13.53
CA ALA A 156 -6.08 -0.23 -12.68
C ALA A 156 -6.86 0.32 -11.49
N PRO A 157 -7.88 -0.40 -10.97
CA PRO A 157 -8.54 -0.01 -9.74
C PRO A 157 -7.58 -0.13 -8.55
N ALA A 158 -7.65 0.79 -7.60
CA ALA A 158 -6.75 0.82 -6.45
C ALA A 158 -7.37 1.48 -5.22
N TYR A 159 -6.79 1.18 -4.05
CA TYR A 159 -6.96 1.97 -2.84
C TYR A 159 -5.69 2.76 -2.61
N PHE A 160 -5.84 4.06 -2.39
CA PHE A 160 -4.77 4.90 -1.85
C PHE A 160 -5.07 5.17 -0.38
N ILE A 161 -4.11 4.87 0.46
CA ILE A 161 -4.21 5.11 1.90
C ILE A 161 -3.23 6.23 2.22
N VAL A 162 -3.75 7.34 2.75
CA VAL A 162 -2.97 8.56 3.01
C VAL A 162 -3.09 8.94 4.47
N GLY A 163 -1.97 9.18 5.11
CA GLY A 163 -1.87 9.75 6.45
C GLY A 163 -1.24 11.14 6.38
N GLY A 164 -1.79 12.11 7.10
CA GLY A 164 -1.24 13.46 7.21
C GLY A 164 -0.47 13.66 8.51
N THR A 165 -0.37 14.91 8.95
CA THR A 165 0.36 15.32 10.16
C THR A 165 -0.52 15.85 11.27
N LYS A 166 -1.82 16.08 11.00
CA LYS A 166 -2.79 16.67 11.92
C LYS A 166 -3.82 15.65 12.35
N LEU A 167 -4.51 15.94 13.44
CA LEU A 167 -5.61 15.15 14.00
C LEU A 167 -6.66 14.82 12.92
N GLY A 168 -7.00 13.54 12.81
CA GLY A 168 -8.01 13.04 11.88
C GLY A 168 -7.56 12.97 10.42
N GLU A 169 -6.31 13.29 10.09
CA GLU A 169 -5.77 13.19 8.73
C GLU A 169 -5.38 11.74 8.41
N GLY A 170 -6.38 10.90 8.21
CA GLY A 170 -6.24 9.55 7.70
C GLY A 170 -7.41 9.24 6.75
N VAL A 171 -7.11 8.77 5.54
CA VAL A 171 -8.13 8.50 4.53
C VAL A 171 -7.78 7.29 3.66
N VAL A 172 -8.80 6.50 3.34
CA VAL A 172 -8.76 5.51 2.25
C VAL A 172 -9.53 6.09 1.06
N ILE A 173 -8.87 6.20 -0.07
CA ILE A 173 -9.42 6.68 -1.34
C ILE A 173 -9.65 5.47 -2.24
N THR A 174 -10.91 5.05 -2.40
CA THR A 174 -11.27 3.92 -3.26
C THR A 174 -11.51 4.38 -4.69
N LYS A 175 -10.72 3.85 -5.63
CA LYS A 175 -10.76 4.23 -7.04
C LYS A 175 -11.20 3.06 -7.93
N ALA A 176 -12.08 3.37 -8.87
CA ALA A 176 -12.33 2.52 -10.03
C ALA A 176 -11.42 2.93 -11.20
N ARG A 177 -11.12 1.99 -12.09
CA ARG A 177 -10.40 2.24 -13.34
C ARG A 177 -11.10 3.30 -14.19
N GLY A 178 -10.36 4.23 -14.78
CA GLY A 178 -10.86 5.28 -15.68
C GLY A 178 -11.77 6.33 -15.04
N SER A 179 -12.15 6.19 -13.79
CA SER A 179 -13.09 7.11 -13.10
C SER A 179 -12.38 8.33 -12.53
N THR A 180 -13.01 9.48 -12.67
CA THR A 180 -12.64 10.73 -11.96
C THR A 180 -13.32 10.84 -10.58
N LYS A 181 -14.21 9.89 -10.22
CA LYS A 181 -14.87 9.84 -8.92
C LYS A 181 -14.16 8.85 -8.01
N ALA A 182 -14.20 9.11 -6.70
CA ALA A 182 -13.67 8.25 -5.66
C ALA A 182 -14.66 8.14 -4.49
N ASN A 183 -14.60 7.03 -3.76
CA ASN A 183 -15.18 6.93 -2.44
C ASN A 183 -14.11 7.24 -1.40
N LEU A 184 -14.40 8.09 -0.43
CA LEU A 184 -13.49 8.52 0.63
C LEU A 184 -13.96 7.97 1.97
N SER A 185 -13.17 7.09 2.57
CA SER A 185 -13.34 6.62 3.95
C SER A 185 -12.30 7.31 4.84
N THR A 186 -12.72 8.31 5.60
CA THR A 186 -11.85 9.05 6.53
C THR A 186 -11.92 8.43 7.94
N MET A 187 -10.98 8.74 8.82
CA MET A 187 -11.08 8.34 10.22
C MET A 187 -12.41 8.77 10.84
N LYS A 188 -12.87 10.01 10.55
CA LYS A 188 -14.12 10.57 11.12
C LYS A 188 -15.38 9.83 10.70
N ASN A 189 -15.42 9.26 9.49
CA ASN A 189 -16.58 8.53 8.98
C ASN A 189 -16.36 7.01 8.95
N ASN A 190 -15.32 6.51 9.62
CA ASN A 190 -15.06 5.09 9.74
C ASN A 190 -16.01 4.44 10.75
N ARG A 191 -16.73 3.41 10.30
CA ARG A 191 -17.69 2.66 11.13
C ARG A 191 -17.06 1.86 12.27
N HIS A 192 -15.76 1.57 12.21
CA HIS A 192 -15.06 0.77 13.21
C HIS A 192 -14.51 1.62 14.36
N ALA A 193 -13.91 2.77 14.04
CA ALA A 193 -13.39 3.72 15.03
C ALA A 193 -13.03 5.05 14.37
N ASN A 194 -13.02 6.13 15.13
CA ASN A 194 -12.71 7.48 14.62
C ASN A 194 -11.22 7.86 14.68
N TRP A 195 -10.35 6.92 15.06
CA TRP A 195 -8.92 7.15 15.27
C TRP A 195 -8.01 6.30 14.36
N TYR A 196 -8.58 5.44 13.49
CA TYR A 196 -7.81 4.72 12.47
C TYR A 196 -8.64 4.42 11.23
N VAL A 197 -7.96 4.17 10.12
CA VAL A 197 -8.48 3.47 8.95
C VAL A 197 -7.62 2.26 8.67
N LEU A 198 -8.25 1.16 8.25
CA LEU A 198 -7.61 -0.08 7.84
C LEU A 198 -8.17 -0.50 6.49
N GLN A 199 -7.29 -0.83 5.56
CA GLN A 199 -7.64 -1.28 4.21
C GLN A 199 -6.85 -2.51 3.82
N THR A 200 -7.55 -3.53 3.32
CA THR A 200 -6.99 -4.68 2.63
C THR A 200 -7.20 -4.54 1.11
N ASN A 201 -7.71 -5.56 0.43
CA ASN A 201 -7.92 -5.55 -1.02
C ASN A 201 -9.40 -5.60 -1.44
N TYR A 202 -10.30 -5.43 -0.47
CA TYR A 202 -11.76 -5.49 -0.68
C TYR A 202 -12.43 -4.22 -0.17
N ASP A 203 -13.51 -3.82 -0.84
CA ASP A 203 -14.28 -2.62 -0.50
C ASP A 203 -14.81 -2.68 0.93
N ASN A 204 -14.78 -1.57 1.66
CA ASN A 204 -15.21 -1.49 3.05
C ASN A 204 -16.71 -1.79 3.26
N TRP A 205 -17.50 -1.74 2.20
CA TRP A 205 -18.94 -2.03 2.22
C TRP A 205 -19.28 -3.45 1.74
N THR A 206 -18.29 -4.28 1.42
CA THR A 206 -18.44 -5.69 1.07
C THR A 206 -17.77 -6.58 2.10
N GLU A 207 -18.29 -7.79 2.30
CA GLU A 207 -17.60 -8.78 3.12
C GLU A 207 -16.36 -9.30 2.36
N PRO A 208 -15.22 -9.48 3.04
CA PRO A 208 -14.06 -10.11 2.43
C PRO A 208 -14.37 -11.58 2.14
N PRO A 209 -13.78 -12.19 1.10
CA PRO A 209 -13.92 -13.62 0.89
C PRO A 209 -13.31 -14.39 2.06
N PHE A 210 -13.96 -15.50 2.45
CA PHE A 210 -13.57 -16.28 3.64
C PHE A 210 -12.12 -16.79 3.57
N PHE A 211 -11.59 -16.99 2.38
CA PHE A 211 -10.21 -17.46 2.16
C PHE A 211 -9.16 -16.34 2.23
N ASP A 212 -9.57 -15.06 2.32
CA ASP A 212 -8.67 -13.90 2.43
C ASP A 212 -9.22 -12.82 3.37
N ASP A 213 -9.75 -13.24 4.52
CA ASP A 213 -10.19 -12.29 5.54
C ASP A 213 -9.03 -11.88 6.46
N ARG A 214 -8.23 -10.93 6.02
CA ARG A 214 -7.22 -10.23 6.82
C ARG A 214 -7.81 -9.00 7.52
N ARG A 215 -8.97 -8.51 7.04
CA ARG A 215 -9.61 -7.30 7.55
C ARG A 215 -10.21 -7.49 8.93
N THR A 216 -11.00 -8.55 9.13
CA THR A 216 -11.65 -8.81 10.42
C THR A 216 -10.64 -9.02 11.56
N PRO A 217 -9.61 -9.89 11.43
CA PRO A 217 -8.56 -10.00 12.46
C PRO A 217 -7.80 -8.69 12.68
N GLY A 218 -7.52 -7.94 11.61
CA GLY A 218 -6.87 -6.63 11.71
C GLY A 218 -7.67 -5.65 12.58
N HIS A 219 -8.99 -5.53 12.37
CA HIS A 219 -9.86 -4.71 13.20
C HIS A 219 -9.93 -5.20 14.65
N VAL A 220 -10.04 -6.51 14.87
CA VAL A 220 -10.04 -7.10 16.23
C VAL A 220 -8.76 -6.70 16.98
N CYS A 221 -7.61 -6.88 16.35
CA CYS A 221 -6.33 -6.49 16.96
C CYS A 221 -6.23 -4.98 17.22
N MET A 222 -6.68 -4.13 16.29
CA MET A 222 -6.69 -2.68 16.48
C MET A 222 -7.57 -2.28 17.67
N HIS A 223 -8.75 -2.88 17.82
CA HIS A 223 -9.64 -2.65 19.00
C HIS A 223 -9.00 -3.10 20.30
N GLN A 224 -8.30 -4.25 20.31
CA GLN A 224 -7.60 -4.74 21.50
C GLN A 224 -6.43 -3.83 21.90
N VAL A 225 -5.70 -3.27 20.93
CA VAL A 225 -4.63 -2.29 21.19
C VAL A 225 -5.20 -1.01 21.77
N GLY A 226 -6.27 -0.49 21.17
CA GLY A 226 -6.88 0.79 21.55
C GLY A 226 -5.99 2.01 21.22
N GLN A 227 -6.60 3.18 21.04
CA GLN A 227 -5.95 4.41 20.59
C GLN A 227 -4.74 4.82 21.46
N LYS A 228 -4.88 4.70 22.79
CA LYS A 228 -3.84 5.12 23.76
C LYS A 228 -2.53 4.34 23.66
N ASN A 229 -2.58 3.13 23.13
CA ASN A 229 -1.41 2.26 23.04
C ASN A 229 -0.82 2.24 21.61
N ILE A 230 -1.29 3.10 20.69
CA ILE A 230 -0.78 3.16 19.32
C ILE A 230 0.68 3.62 19.31
N SER A 231 1.53 2.75 18.80
CA SER A 231 2.96 2.91 18.64
C SER A 231 3.47 2.05 17.47
N PHE A 232 4.74 2.19 17.10
CA PHE A 232 5.37 1.29 16.12
C PHE A 232 5.31 -0.16 16.58
N GLU A 233 5.59 -0.42 17.85
CA GLU A 233 5.57 -1.78 18.40
C GLU A 233 4.19 -2.43 18.31
N THR A 234 3.14 -1.70 18.68
CA THR A 234 1.77 -2.25 18.67
C THR A 234 1.23 -2.42 17.26
N LEU A 235 1.49 -1.48 16.35
CA LEU A 235 1.14 -1.63 14.94
C LEU A 235 1.92 -2.77 14.28
N PHE A 236 3.20 -2.95 14.62
CA PHE A 236 3.97 -4.11 14.17
C PHE A 236 3.34 -5.42 14.64
N LYS A 237 2.90 -5.51 15.91
CA LYS A 237 2.19 -6.70 16.44
C LYS A 237 0.89 -6.97 15.67
N VAL A 238 0.09 -5.94 15.38
CA VAL A 238 -1.13 -6.08 14.58
C VAL A 238 -0.80 -6.65 13.20
N LEU A 239 0.20 -6.09 12.52
CA LEU A 239 0.64 -6.54 11.19
C LEU A 239 1.34 -7.91 11.21
N SER A 240 1.80 -8.37 12.37
CA SER A 240 2.42 -9.70 12.57
C SER A 240 1.40 -10.78 12.96
N THR A 241 0.15 -10.42 13.18
CA THR A 241 -0.91 -11.39 13.51
C THR A 241 -1.37 -12.11 12.24
N GLN A 242 -1.53 -13.44 12.31
CA GLN A 242 -2.11 -14.21 11.22
C GLN A 242 -3.63 -14.02 11.15
N PRO A 243 -4.22 -13.93 9.95
CA PRO A 243 -3.62 -14.03 8.61
C PRO A 243 -3.14 -12.69 8.02
N VAL A 244 -3.10 -11.58 8.81
CA VAL A 244 -2.58 -10.29 8.34
C VAL A 244 -1.12 -10.44 7.89
N LEU A 245 -0.30 -11.13 8.68
CA LEU A 245 0.97 -11.69 8.24
C LEU A 245 0.72 -13.03 7.56
N ASN A 246 1.20 -13.20 6.34
CA ASN A 246 1.03 -14.41 5.55
C ASN A 246 2.29 -14.73 4.72
N LYS A 247 2.27 -15.84 3.97
CA LYS A 247 3.44 -16.29 3.17
C LYS A 247 3.81 -15.36 2.02
N LEU A 248 2.90 -14.49 1.59
CA LEU A 248 3.14 -13.49 0.54
C LEU A 248 3.78 -12.21 1.09
N THR A 249 3.86 -12.02 2.41
CA THR A 249 4.38 -10.79 3.00
C THR A 249 5.87 -10.63 2.66
N ALA A 250 6.16 -9.69 1.77
CA ALA A 250 7.52 -9.36 1.35
C ALA A 250 8.20 -8.44 2.37
N TYR A 251 7.47 -7.44 2.87
CA TYR A 251 7.95 -6.54 3.92
C TYR A 251 6.80 -5.92 4.73
N THR A 252 7.14 -5.48 5.92
CA THR A 252 6.30 -4.65 6.81
C THR A 252 6.99 -3.31 7.00
N THR A 253 6.27 -2.19 6.78
CA THR A 253 6.81 -0.84 7.00
C THR A 253 5.95 -0.07 7.99
N LEU A 254 6.61 0.68 8.86
CA LEU A 254 6.04 1.58 9.85
C LEU A 254 6.58 2.99 9.60
N MET A 255 5.70 3.99 9.57
CA MET A 255 6.05 5.38 9.27
C MET A 255 5.42 6.31 10.31
N ASN A 256 6.22 7.25 10.83
CA ASN A 256 5.76 8.38 11.64
C ASN A 256 6.15 9.67 10.91
N ILE A 257 5.17 10.34 10.35
CA ILE A 257 5.36 11.51 9.50
C ILE A 257 5.84 12.72 10.32
N ASN A 258 5.34 12.84 11.54
CA ASN A 258 5.68 13.94 12.44
C ASN A 258 7.14 13.87 12.90
N GLU A 259 7.67 12.66 13.12
CA GLU A 259 9.06 12.42 13.54
C GLU A 259 10.01 12.24 12.36
N GLY A 260 9.49 12.09 11.13
CA GLY A 260 10.32 11.77 9.97
C GLY A 260 10.98 10.38 10.08
N ARG A 261 10.30 9.40 10.72
CA ARG A 261 10.83 8.07 11.01
C ARG A 261 10.15 7.02 10.15
N MET A 262 10.94 6.12 9.58
CA MET A 262 10.48 4.93 8.88
C MET A 262 11.29 3.72 9.32
N GLU A 263 10.63 2.58 9.48
CA GLU A 263 11.26 1.29 9.77
C GLU A 263 10.66 0.23 8.87
N THR A 264 11.52 -0.60 8.25
CA THR A 264 11.10 -1.68 7.36
C THR A 264 11.65 -3.01 7.85
N TYR A 265 10.79 -4.01 7.90
CA TYR A 265 11.07 -5.35 8.38
C TYR A 265 10.76 -6.39 7.31
N LEU A 266 11.68 -7.34 7.12
CA LEU A 266 11.48 -8.51 6.27
C LEU A 266 10.89 -9.63 7.12
N GLN A 267 9.58 -9.67 7.26
CA GLN A 267 8.90 -10.72 8.01
C GLN A 267 8.71 -11.99 7.18
N ARG A 268 8.66 -13.12 7.87
CA ARG A 268 8.25 -14.41 7.31
C ARG A 268 7.18 -15.02 8.19
N CYS A 269 6.11 -15.45 7.58
CA CYS A 269 5.13 -16.26 8.25
C CYS A 269 5.62 -17.71 8.27
N VAL A 270 5.83 -18.27 9.47
CA VAL A 270 6.36 -19.61 9.69
C VAL A 270 5.22 -20.56 10.10
N GLY A 271 5.22 -21.79 9.58
CA GLY A 271 4.20 -22.80 9.89
C GLY A 271 2.96 -22.67 9.00
N ASP A 272 1.81 -23.00 9.57
CA ASP A 272 0.51 -22.98 8.88
C ASP A 272 -0.01 -21.55 8.75
N CYS A 273 0.46 -20.86 7.74
CA CYS A 273 0.05 -19.50 7.43
C CYS A 273 -1.11 -19.54 6.45
N SER A 274 -2.34 -19.56 6.94
CA SER A 274 -3.54 -19.33 6.13
C SER A 274 -3.64 -17.82 5.83
N PRO A 275 -4.16 -17.44 4.65
CA PRO A 275 -4.75 -18.28 3.59
C PRO A 275 -3.76 -18.83 2.56
N TRP A 276 -2.50 -18.44 2.60
CA TRP A 276 -1.54 -18.68 1.50
C TRP A 276 -0.34 -19.54 1.92
#